data_c6d1c753f6ca7416ef294a3463c726fa
#
_entry.id   c6d1c753f6ca7416ef294a3463c726fa
#
_cell.length_a   1.000
_cell.length_b   1.000
_cell.length_c   1.000
_cell.angle_alpha   90.00
_cell.angle_beta   90.00
_cell.angle_gamma   90.00
#
_symmetry.space_group_name_H-M   'P 1'
#
loop_
_entity.id
_entity.type
_entity.pdbx_description
1 polymer ?
#
loop_
_entity_poly.entity_id
_entity_poly.type
_entity_poly.pdbx_seq_one_letter_code
_entity_poly.pdbx_strand_id
1 'polypeptide(L)'
;MAFLVLMIIFIAISVGLFGYSIYRVVNLIKHPMPAAIDYRSEIRVLLYLVGGATISTVLLFVFLSLYQNYPLKTTEWIELVAGSLFFGAGLPTGVLSFMLHYYAKELKPETKKFFFKNLLYGAALVIIGLWLLTNSFADYLIYPLVNGLSFTKGFVTPASAGTPNLAWYAVCILSGAVLVYFICDHRYYVEYGKHGILESLFLVAFPSGVIGARIGYVIGEWNHGPNSFAERVANGQWWAPLAIWEGGLTIISGALIGIIAGVAWFIWRNKKYSIWMAVDIIVPTILIAQAVGRWGNFFNCEVHGLESNMANWWFLPKIVANNARYSDVLGFAKEGYLYVPLFFIESVTNLIGYFVIRFAIGKGLRKYLELGDLAFLYIAWYGLTRVIMEPLRDTHFNMGNDGYWSWFWSFVFVVGAVLLIVINHLVRFVIEEKKGTGVTIKNSFKKGMIAMFSFLAVSIIFIVLAIVFMSRGKFESFIAFNDFNNGLIFLVLGVSFLLMTCLACPYIYRGFVYNQKHRKEQDA
;
A
#
# COMPACT_ATOMS: atom_id res chain seq x y z
N MET A 1 -1.14 -24.90 34.29
CA MET A 1 -0.57 -23.72 35.02
C MET A 1 0.94 -23.52 34.74
N ALA A 2 1.81 -24.53 34.82
CA ALA A 2 3.24 -24.38 34.55
C ALA A 2 3.56 -23.77 33.16
N PHE A 3 2.93 -24.25 32.10
CA PHE A 3 3.15 -23.73 30.74
C PHE A 3 2.72 -22.26 30.58
N LEU A 4 1.65 -21.82 31.25
CA LEU A 4 1.22 -20.41 31.26
C LEU A 4 2.27 -19.53 31.95
N VAL A 5 2.80 -19.96 33.08
CA VAL A 5 3.87 -19.24 33.81
C VAL A 5 5.12 -19.12 32.92
N LEU A 6 5.56 -20.23 32.30
CA LEU A 6 6.69 -20.21 31.39
C LEU A 6 6.48 -19.30 30.19
N MET A 7 5.29 -19.30 29.59
CA MET A 7 4.94 -18.41 28.51
C MET A 7 5.04 -16.93 28.92
N ILE A 8 4.51 -16.56 30.10
CA ILE A 8 4.60 -15.18 30.62
C ILE A 8 6.06 -14.79 30.85
N ILE A 9 6.89 -15.71 31.40
CA ILE A 9 8.32 -15.48 31.62
C ILE A 9 9.01 -15.20 30.28
N PHE A 10 8.79 -16.01 29.24
CA PHE A 10 9.42 -15.81 27.93
C PHE A 10 8.93 -14.58 27.19
N ILE A 11 7.65 -14.18 27.35
CA ILE A 11 7.17 -12.86 26.90
C ILE A 11 7.99 -11.75 27.57
N ALA A 12 8.10 -11.78 28.89
CA ALA A 12 8.82 -10.76 29.65
C ALA A 12 10.31 -10.69 29.25
N ILE A 13 10.96 -11.82 29.03
CA ILE A 13 12.36 -11.90 28.60
C ILE A 13 12.50 -11.33 27.17
N SER A 14 11.64 -11.74 26.21
CA SER A 14 11.69 -11.27 24.83
C SER A 14 11.48 -9.76 24.75
N VAL A 15 10.45 -9.25 25.42
CA VAL A 15 10.15 -7.81 25.48
C VAL A 15 11.26 -7.04 26.19
N GLY A 16 11.79 -7.56 27.28
CA GLY A 16 12.89 -6.95 28.04
C GLY A 16 14.17 -6.82 27.22
N LEU A 17 14.61 -7.91 26.57
CA LEU A 17 15.82 -7.92 25.73
C LEU A 17 15.66 -7.02 24.52
N PHE A 18 14.50 -7.03 23.87
CA PHE A 18 14.22 -6.16 22.72
C PHE A 18 14.14 -4.69 23.16
N GLY A 19 13.44 -4.38 24.25
CA GLY A 19 13.36 -3.03 24.82
C GLY A 19 14.74 -2.48 25.22
N TYR A 20 15.58 -3.30 25.84
CA TYR A 20 16.96 -2.91 26.17
C TYR A 20 17.82 -2.70 24.92
N SER A 21 17.62 -3.48 23.86
CA SER A 21 18.28 -3.25 22.57
C SER A 21 17.89 -1.90 21.96
N ILE A 22 16.60 -1.56 21.99
CA ILE A 22 16.10 -0.25 21.54
C ILE A 22 16.72 0.87 22.39
N TYR A 23 16.72 0.73 23.71
CA TYR A 23 17.33 1.72 24.62
C TYR A 23 18.81 1.97 24.26
N ARG A 24 19.60 0.92 24.03
CA ARG A 24 21.00 1.06 23.62
C ARG A 24 21.14 1.79 22.30
N VAL A 25 20.32 1.47 21.30
CA VAL A 25 20.34 2.13 20.00
C VAL A 25 19.93 3.61 20.11
N VAL A 26 18.91 3.93 20.90
CA VAL A 26 18.51 5.32 21.17
C VAL A 26 19.66 6.09 21.85
N ASN A 27 20.36 5.46 22.78
CA ASN A 27 21.51 6.08 23.43
C ASN A 27 22.66 6.35 22.45
N LEU A 28 22.97 5.41 21.55
CA LEU A 28 23.94 5.60 20.47
C LEU A 28 23.55 6.71 19.48
N ILE A 29 22.25 6.88 19.23
CA ILE A 29 21.73 7.97 18.37
C ILE A 29 21.87 9.33 19.06
N LYS A 30 21.59 9.41 20.37
CA LYS A 30 21.68 10.65 21.15
C LYS A 30 23.12 11.07 21.46
N HIS A 31 23.98 10.08 21.72
CA HIS A 31 25.38 10.25 22.06
C HIS A 31 26.25 9.46 21.07
N PRO A 32 26.41 9.98 19.82
CA PRO A 32 27.16 9.28 18.80
C PRO A 32 28.63 9.13 19.22
N MET A 33 29.19 7.94 19.01
CA MET A 33 30.60 7.72 19.21
C MET A 33 31.40 8.50 18.15
N PRO A 34 32.58 9.03 18.49
CA PRO A 34 33.46 9.64 17.50
C PRO A 34 33.68 8.73 16.30
N ALA A 35 33.74 9.30 15.08
CA ALA A 35 33.84 8.52 13.83
C ALA A 35 35.08 7.60 13.76
N ALA A 36 36.06 7.80 14.64
CA ALA A 36 37.26 6.96 14.78
C ALA A 36 37.04 5.68 15.58
N ILE A 37 35.95 5.59 16.38
CA ILE A 37 35.68 4.42 17.23
C ILE A 37 34.94 3.34 16.41
N ASP A 38 35.42 2.10 16.55
CA ASP A 38 34.84 0.95 15.87
C ASP A 38 33.54 0.52 16.57
N TYR A 39 32.43 0.54 15.86
CA TYR A 39 31.12 0.07 16.34
C TYR A 39 31.04 -1.46 16.57
N ARG A 40 32.12 -2.22 16.33
CA ARG A 40 32.12 -3.69 16.44
C ARG A 40 31.75 -4.20 17.83
N SER A 41 32.13 -3.51 18.89
CA SER A 41 31.77 -3.89 20.26
C SER A 41 30.28 -3.76 20.51
N GLU A 42 29.70 -2.67 20.10
CA GLU A 42 28.26 -2.40 20.23
C GLU A 42 27.43 -3.33 19.35
N ILE A 43 27.87 -3.57 18.10
CA ILE A 43 27.23 -4.54 17.21
C ILE A 43 27.25 -5.94 17.83
N ARG A 44 28.33 -6.36 18.46
CA ARG A 44 28.38 -7.66 19.14
C ARG A 44 27.38 -7.74 20.30
N VAL A 45 27.28 -6.71 21.12
CA VAL A 45 26.28 -6.67 22.21
C VAL A 45 24.86 -6.73 21.64
N LEU A 46 24.56 -5.97 20.59
CA LEU A 46 23.25 -6.02 19.94
C LEU A 46 22.95 -7.41 19.37
N LEU A 47 23.94 -8.08 18.77
CA LEU A 47 23.79 -9.47 18.28
C LEU A 47 23.46 -10.46 19.40
N TYR A 48 24.11 -10.36 20.57
CA TYR A 48 23.77 -11.21 21.73
C TYR A 48 22.35 -10.94 22.24
N LEU A 49 21.93 -9.67 22.30
CA LEU A 49 20.57 -9.30 22.70
C LEU A 49 19.51 -9.80 21.71
N VAL A 50 19.78 -9.67 20.41
CA VAL A 50 18.91 -10.21 19.35
C VAL A 50 18.86 -11.74 19.44
N GLY A 51 19.99 -12.41 19.63
CA GLY A 51 20.05 -13.87 19.81
C GLY A 51 19.23 -14.35 21.02
N GLY A 52 19.37 -13.68 22.16
CA GLY A 52 18.58 -13.97 23.36
C GLY A 52 17.07 -13.76 23.14
N ALA A 53 16.69 -12.65 22.50
CA ALA A 53 15.29 -12.37 22.14
C ALA A 53 14.74 -13.42 21.17
N THR A 54 15.55 -13.88 20.21
CA THR A 54 15.17 -14.93 19.26
C THR A 54 14.88 -16.25 19.97
N ILE A 55 15.80 -16.73 20.80
CA ILE A 55 15.63 -17.97 21.54
C ILE A 55 14.40 -17.89 22.45
N SER A 56 14.22 -16.78 23.15
CA SER A 56 13.07 -16.54 24.01
C SER A 56 11.74 -16.54 23.22
N THR A 57 11.74 -16.01 21.99
CA THR A 57 10.57 -16.02 21.10
C THR A 57 10.23 -17.46 20.65
N VAL A 58 11.22 -18.27 20.29
CA VAL A 58 11.01 -19.69 19.96
C VAL A 58 10.36 -20.44 21.12
N LEU A 59 10.92 -20.28 22.32
CA LEU A 59 10.39 -20.93 23.53
C LEU A 59 8.97 -20.45 23.84
N LEU A 60 8.67 -19.16 23.63
CA LEU A 60 7.33 -18.61 23.78
C LEU A 60 6.32 -19.35 22.88
N PHE A 61 6.59 -19.47 21.59
CA PHE A 61 5.66 -20.12 20.66
C PHE A 61 5.52 -21.63 20.91
N VAL A 62 6.62 -22.30 21.28
CA VAL A 62 6.59 -23.72 21.67
C VAL A 62 5.71 -23.91 22.92
N PHE A 63 5.91 -23.11 23.97
CA PHE A 63 5.11 -23.21 25.18
C PHE A 63 3.66 -22.78 24.98
N LEU A 64 3.39 -21.82 24.08
CA LEU A 64 2.03 -21.45 23.68
C LEU A 64 1.31 -22.65 23.04
N SER A 65 1.95 -23.35 22.12
CA SER A 65 1.39 -24.56 21.49
C SER A 65 1.12 -25.66 22.47
N LEU A 66 2.05 -25.91 23.41
CA LEU A 66 1.90 -26.92 24.47
C LEU A 66 0.80 -26.54 25.47
N TYR A 67 0.67 -25.25 25.79
CA TYR A 67 -0.38 -24.74 26.69
C TYR A 67 -1.76 -24.91 26.10
N GLN A 68 -1.92 -24.63 24.81
CA GLN A 68 -3.20 -24.73 24.09
C GLN A 68 -3.53 -26.17 23.66
N ASN A 69 -2.60 -27.12 23.90
CA ASN A 69 -2.77 -28.52 23.49
C ASN A 69 -3.07 -28.70 22.00
N TYR A 70 -2.46 -27.87 21.13
CA TYR A 70 -2.64 -28.02 19.70
C TYR A 70 -2.00 -29.33 19.20
N PRO A 71 -2.78 -30.21 18.53
CA PRO A 71 -2.27 -31.45 17.98
C PRO A 71 -1.52 -31.20 16.66
N LEU A 72 -0.41 -30.44 16.73
CA LEU A 72 0.39 -30.09 15.56
C LEU A 72 1.04 -31.34 14.95
N LYS A 73 0.97 -31.47 13.63
CA LYS A 73 1.71 -32.49 12.86
C LYS A 73 3.21 -32.15 12.86
N THR A 74 4.04 -33.13 12.54
CA THR A 74 5.51 -32.93 12.51
C THR A 74 5.94 -31.75 11.61
N THR A 75 5.29 -31.57 10.44
CA THR A 75 5.56 -30.47 9.53
C THR A 75 5.19 -29.12 10.14
N GLU A 76 4.09 -29.04 10.88
CA GLU A 76 3.61 -27.83 11.56
C GLU A 76 4.51 -27.44 12.73
N TRP A 77 5.09 -28.42 13.45
CA TRP A 77 6.12 -28.18 14.44
C TRP A 77 7.40 -27.59 13.84
N ILE A 78 7.83 -28.10 12.67
CA ILE A 78 8.99 -27.54 11.95
C ILE A 78 8.70 -26.10 11.51
N GLU A 79 7.52 -25.84 10.95
CA GLU A 79 7.07 -24.51 10.54
C GLU A 79 7.00 -23.55 11.75
N LEU A 80 6.51 -24.01 12.90
CA LEU A 80 6.45 -23.24 14.14
C LEU A 80 7.84 -22.81 14.61
N VAL A 81 8.76 -23.77 14.74
CA VAL A 81 10.13 -23.51 15.23
C VAL A 81 10.89 -22.63 14.25
N ALA A 82 10.88 -22.96 12.96
CA ALA A 82 11.54 -22.16 11.92
C ALA A 82 10.93 -20.76 11.82
N GLY A 83 9.60 -20.66 11.82
CA GLY A 83 8.89 -19.38 11.78
C GLY A 83 9.20 -18.48 12.96
N SER A 84 9.21 -19.03 14.18
CA SER A 84 9.55 -18.27 15.39
C SER A 84 11.03 -17.85 15.42
N LEU A 85 11.94 -18.68 14.89
CA LEU A 85 13.35 -18.31 14.70
C LEU A 85 13.50 -17.14 13.74
N PHE A 86 12.89 -17.22 12.56
CA PHE A 86 12.99 -16.15 11.56
C PHE A 86 12.32 -14.87 12.04
N PHE A 87 11.15 -14.95 12.66
CA PHE A 87 10.47 -13.79 13.21
C PHE A 87 11.25 -13.15 14.36
N GLY A 88 11.70 -13.96 15.31
CA GLY A 88 12.46 -13.51 16.48
C GLY A 88 13.82 -12.91 16.15
N ALA A 89 14.48 -13.37 15.08
CA ALA A 89 15.72 -12.77 14.58
C ALA A 89 15.45 -11.57 13.67
N GLY A 90 14.45 -11.66 12.81
CA GLY A 90 14.13 -10.66 11.79
C GLY A 90 13.63 -9.36 12.38
N LEU A 91 12.68 -9.40 13.29
CA LEU A 91 12.05 -8.21 13.87
C LEU A 91 13.06 -7.31 14.61
N PRO A 92 13.85 -7.79 15.58
CA PRO A 92 14.86 -6.95 16.21
C PRO A 92 15.93 -6.47 15.22
N THR A 93 16.43 -7.33 14.35
CA THR A 93 17.45 -6.96 13.36
C THR A 93 16.94 -5.85 12.43
N GLY A 94 15.72 -5.97 11.93
CA GLY A 94 15.09 -4.98 11.05
C GLY A 94 14.89 -3.63 11.77
N VAL A 95 14.28 -3.63 12.95
CA VAL A 95 13.99 -2.41 13.71
C VAL A 95 15.28 -1.70 14.14
N LEU A 96 16.24 -2.41 14.73
CA LEU A 96 17.49 -1.80 15.18
C LEU A 96 18.31 -1.26 14.01
N SER A 97 18.36 -2.00 12.90
CA SER A 97 19.05 -1.57 11.68
C SER A 97 18.38 -0.36 11.03
N PHE A 98 17.04 -0.29 11.03
CA PHE A 98 16.29 0.87 10.61
C PHE A 98 16.65 2.10 11.44
N MET A 99 16.61 1.98 12.78
CA MET A 99 16.92 3.08 13.68
C MET A 99 18.36 3.59 13.46
N LEU A 100 19.35 2.69 13.37
CA LEU A 100 20.74 3.07 13.15
C LEU A 100 20.98 3.66 11.75
N HIS A 101 20.35 3.11 10.72
CA HIS A 101 20.50 3.63 9.35
C HIS A 101 19.95 5.05 9.19
N TYR A 102 18.77 5.32 9.74
CA TYR A 102 18.05 6.57 9.48
C TYR A 102 18.33 7.68 10.49
N TYR A 103 18.59 7.33 11.75
CA TYR A 103 18.70 8.33 12.82
C TYR A 103 20.12 8.56 13.31
N ALA A 104 21.07 7.63 13.11
CA ALA A 104 22.45 7.86 13.52
C ALA A 104 23.16 8.81 12.56
N LYS A 105 23.60 9.99 13.08
CA LYS A 105 24.12 11.11 12.26
C LYS A 105 25.55 10.91 11.78
N GLU A 106 26.43 10.31 12.58
CA GLU A 106 27.88 10.28 12.35
C GLU A 106 28.43 8.93 11.88
N LEU A 107 27.59 8.09 11.25
CA LEU A 107 28.04 6.81 10.72
C LEU A 107 28.80 6.96 9.40
N LYS A 108 29.89 6.21 9.27
CA LYS A 108 30.61 6.05 7.99
C LYS A 108 29.63 5.51 6.90
N PRO A 109 29.80 5.92 5.62
CA PRO A 109 28.93 5.44 4.53
C PRO A 109 28.85 3.91 4.43
N GLU A 110 29.96 3.20 4.68
CA GLU A 110 30.01 1.73 4.68
C GLU A 110 29.16 1.13 5.80
N THR A 111 29.22 1.70 7.00
CA THR A 111 28.41 1.27 8.15
C THR A 111 26.92 1.55 7.92
N LYS A 112 26.56 2.68 7.33
CA LYS A 112 25.19 2.97 6.88
C LYS A 112 24.70 1.94 5.87
N LYS A 113 25.52 1.57 4.89
CA LYS A 113 25.18 0.55 3.88
C LYS A 113 25.01 -0.83 4.51
N PHE A 114 25.83 -1.18 5.52
CA PHE A 114 25.68 -2.41 6.30
C PHE A 114 24.32 -2.47 7.01
N PHE A 115 23.92 -1.42 7.74
CA PHE A 115 22.61 -1.39 8.41
C PHE A 115 21.45 -1.41 7.42
N PHE A 116 21.57 -0.78 6.26
CA PHE A 116 20.55 -0.88 5.22
C PHE A 116 20.36 -2.32 4.71
N LYS A 117 21.45 -3.05 4.48
CA LYS A 117 21.38 -4.47 4.12
C LYS A 117 20.71 -5.30 5.22
N ASN A 118 21.08 -5.08 6.47
CA ASN A 118 20.49 -5.79 7.60
C ASN A 118 19.01 -5.45 7.80
N LEU A 119 18.58 -4.24 7.50
CA LEU A 119 17.18 -3.88 7.46
C LEU A 119 16.41 -4.73 6.43
N LEU A 120 16.95 -4.89 5.23
CA LEU A 120 16.33 -5.72 4.17
C LEU A 120 16.29 -7.20 4.59
N TYR A 121 17.37 -7.72 5.15
CA TYR A 121 17.42 -9.10 5.66
C TYR A 121 16.42 -9.28 6.81
N GLY A 122 16.36 -8.35 7.77
CA GLY A 122 15.40 -8.38 8.86
C GLY A 122 13.96 -8.38 8.35
N ALA A 123 13.63 -7.55 7.38
CA ALA A 123 12.30 -7.52 6.76
C ALA A 123 11.96 -8.85 6.05
N ALA A 124 12.90 -9.43 5.29
CA ALA A 124 12.70 -10.72 4.64
C ALA A 124 12.46 -11.84 5.66
N LEU A 125 13.27 -11.88 6.73
CA LEU A 125 13.12 -12.86 7.81
C LEU A 125 11.77 -12.71 8.53
N VAL A 126 11.30 -11.49 8.78
CA VAL A 126 9.97 -11.25 9.36
C VAL A 126 8.86 -11.80 8.46
N ILE A 127 8.94 -11.53 7.15
CA ILE A 127 7.93 -12.01 6.19
C ILE A 127 7.91 -13.54 6.16
N ILE A 128 9.06 -14.19 6.03
CA ILE A 128 9.18 -15.65 6.02
C ILE A 128 8.74 -16.23 7.38
N GLY A 129 9.15 -15.60 8.48
CA GLY A 129 8.80 -16.02 9.82
C GLY A 129 7.29 -15.96 10.08
N LEU A 130 6.64 -14.87 9.69
CA LEU A 130 5.19 -14.72 9.78
C LEU A 130 4.46 -15.73 8.90
N TRP A 131 4.96 -15.98 7.69
CA TRP A 131 4.37 -17.01 6.83
C TRP A 131 4.39 -18.37 7.50
N LEU A 132 5.55 -18.83 7.97
CA LEU A 132 5.68 -20.15 8.61
C LEU A 132 4.86 -20.25 9.90
N LEU A 133 4.88 -19.20 10.76
CA LEU A 133 4.06 -19.15 11.97
C LEU A 133 2.56 -19.21 11.66
N THR A 134 2.11 -18.44 10.68
CA THR A 134 0.69 -18.47 10.29
C THR A 134 0.30 -19.79 9.67
N ASN A 135 1.19 -20.46 8.94
CA ASN A 135 0.95 -21.79 8.41
C ASN A 135 0.81 -22.84 9.51
N SER A 136 1.69 -22.81 10.53
CA SER A 136 1.63 -23.77 11.62
C SER A 136 0.36 -23.68 12.47
N PHE A 137 -0.23 -22.49 12.57
CA PHE A 137 -1.47 -22.24 13.33
C PHE A 137 -2.72 -22.08 12.47
N ALA A 138 -2.61 -22.17 11.15
CA ALA A 138 -3.70 -21.81 10.24
C ALA A 138 -5.01 -22.56 10.54
N ASP A 139 -4.91 -23.85 10.87
CA ASP A 139 -6.08 -24.69 11.15
C ASP A 139 -6.72 -24.37 12.51
N TYR A 140 -5.98 -23.73 13.43
CA TYR A 140 -6.42 -23.41 14.78
C TYR A 140 -6.85 -21.95 14.94
N LEU A 141 -6.24 -21.02 14.20
CA LEU A 141 -6.54 -19.60 14.32
C LEU A 141 -7.74 -19.16 13.48
N ILE A 142 -8.03 -19.85 12.37
CA ILE A 142 -9.03 -19.40 11.40
C ILE A 142 -10.26 -20.27 11.42
N TYR A 143 -10.12 -21.59 11.52
CA TYR A 143 -11.26 -22.48 11.56
C TYR A 143 -12.19 -22.24 12.76
N PRO A 144 -11.70 -21.99 13.99
CA PRO A 144 -12.53 -21.51 15.10
C PRO A 144 -13.05 -20.07 14.91
N LEU A 145 -12.30 -19.21 14.21
CA LEU A 145 -12.73 -17.86 13.91
C LEU A 145 -13.93 -17.84 12.95
N VAL A 146 -13.97 -18.74 11.97
CA VAL A 146 -15.08 -18.89 11.02
C VAL A 146 -16.27 -19.65 11.62
N ASN A 147 -16.06 -20.57 12.59
CA ASN A 147 -17.10 -21.43 13.16
C ASN A 147 -17.85 -20.88 14.39
N GLY A 148 -17.84 -19.57 14.65
CA GLY A 148 -18.78 -18.99 15.62
C GLY A 148 -18.22 -18.29 16.84
N LEU A 149 -16.92 -17.99 16.91
CA LEU A 149 -16.41 -17.03 17.88
C LEU A 149 -16.66 -15.61 17.35
N SER A 150 -16.99 -14.67 18.26
CA SER A 150 -17.33 -13.28 17.94
C SER A 150 -16.28 -12.50 17.14
N PHE A 151 -15.08 -13.03 17.02
CA PHE A 151 -14.00 -12.49 16.16
C PHE A 151 -14.30 -12.61 14.67
N THR A 152 -15.16 -13.55 14.25
CA THR A 152 -15.54 -13.76 12.85
C THR A 152 -16.42 -12.67 12.26
N LYS A 153 -17.03 -11.84 13.11
CA LYS A 153 -17.82 -10.67 12.67
C LYS A 153 -16.99 -9.38 12.56
N GLY A 154 -15.68 -9.48 12.43
CA GLY A 154 -14.84 -8.32 12.18
C GLY A 154 -14.62 -7.39 13.37
N PHE A 155 -14.93 -7.78 14.59
CA PHE A 155 -14.80 -6.92 15.78
C PHE A 155 -13.67 -7.39 16.72
N VAL A 156 -12.93 -6.43 17.27
CA VAL A 156 -11.91 -6.67 18.30
C VAL A 156 -12.53 -6.96 19.66
N THR A 157 -13.70 -6.35 19.92
CA THR A 157 -14.45 -6.52 21.17
C THR A 157 -15.71 -7.32 20.92
N PRO A 158 -16.09 -8.25 21.84
CA PRO A 158 -17.36 -8.96 21.71
C PRO A 158 -18.53 -7.98 21.68
N ALA A 159 -19.47 -8.23 20.77
CA ALA A 159 -20.69 -7.46 20.67
C ALA A 159 -21.53 -7.68 21.94
N SER A 160 -21.46 -6.75 22.89
CA SER A 160 -22.42 -6.66 23.99
C SER A 160 -23.40 -5.52 23.70
N ALA A 161 -24.68 -5.75 24.00
CA ALA A 161 -25.70 -4.73 23.78
C ALA A 161 -25.33 -3.42 24.51
N GLY A 162 -25.18 -2.34 23.73
CA GLY A 162 -24.93 -1.00 24.27
C GLY A 162 -23.48 -0.55 24.38
N THR A 163 -22.47 -1.38 24.01
CA THR A 163 -21.07 -0.95 23.95
C THR A 163 -20.61 -0.68 22.52
N PRO A 164 -19.81 0.37 22.28
CA PRO A 164 -19.21 0.60 20.96
C PRO A 164 -18.29 -0.56 20.59
N ASN A 165 -18.52 -1.18 19.44
CA ASN A 165 -17.69 -2.26 18.95
C ASN A 165 -16.54 -1.69 18.13
N LEU A 166 -15.31 -2.07 18.44
CA LEU A 166 -14.14 -1.71 17.65
C LEU A 166 -13.94 -2.75 16.55
N ALA A 167 -14.18 -2.35 15.31
CA ALA A 167 -13.97 -3.20 14.14
C ALA A 167 -12.48 -3.34 13.79
N TRP A 168 -12.03 -4.54 13.43
CA TRP A 168 -10.69 -4.78 12.90
C TRP A 168 -10.39 -3.93 11.66
N TYR A 169 -11.41 -3.69 10.84
CA TYR A 169 -11.32 -2.82 9.69
C TYR A 169 -10.89 -1.39 10.07
N ALA A 170 -11.46 -0.83 11.12
CA ALA A 170 -11.08 0.48 11.65
C ALA A 170 -9.64 0.49 12.17
N VAL A 171 -9.21 -0.58 12.87
CA VAL A 171 -7.83 -0.73 13.34
C VAL A 171 -6.85 -0.77 12.18
N CYS A 172 -7.15 -1.54 11.12
CA CYS A 172 -6.31 -1.62 9.93
C CYS A 172 -6.19 -0.26 9.21
N ILE A 173 -7.31 0.45 9.02
CA ILE A 173 -7.30 1.78 8.39
C ILE A 173 -6.49 2.77 9.21
N LEU A 174 -6.73 2.84 10.52
CA LEU A 174 -6.01 3.76 11.40
C LEU A 174 -4.51 3.45 11.43
N SER A 175 -4.15 2.17 11.53
CA SER A 175 -2.74 1.74 11.50
C SER A 175 -2.07 2.13 10.18
N GLY A 176 -2.76 1.94 9.05
CA GLY A 176 -2.31 2.38 7.73
C GLY A 176 -2.10 3.90 7.66
N ALA A 177 -3.05 4.67 8.18
CA ALA A 177 -2.97 6.14 8.19
C ALA A 177 -1.80 6.65 9.06
N VAL A 178 -1.61 6.07 10.25
CA VAL A 178 -0.49 6.41 11.15
C VAL A 178 0.86 6.05 10.51
N LEU A 179 0.95 4.89 9.85
CA LEU A 179 2.15 4.48 9.13
C LEU A 179 2.49 5.46 7.99
N VAL A 180 1.49 5.86 7.21
CA VAL A 180 1.65 6.88 6.15
C VAL A 180 2.14 8.21 6.73
N TYR A 181 1.57 8.66 7.86
CA TYR A 181 2.03 9.87 8.53
C TYR A 181 3.53 9.82 8.84
N PHE A 182 4.01 8.76 9.50
CA PHE A 182 5.43 8.64 9.85
C PHE A 182 6.35 8.58 8.62
N ILE A 183 5.95 7.85 7.58
CA ILE A 183 6.72 7.78 6.34
C ILE A 183 6.77 9.15 5.66
N CYS A 184 5.67 9.88 5.59
CA CYS A 184 5.59 11.19 4.99
C CYS A 184 6.38 12.24 5.79
N ASP A 185 6.26 12.25 7.12
CA ASP A 185 7.02 13.17 7.98
C ASP A 185 8.54 12.95 7.85
N HIS A 186 8.99 11.70 7.87
CA HIS A 186 10.40 11.39 7.64
C HIS A 186 10.88 11.87 6.27
N ARG A 187 10.07 11.73 5.22
CA ARG A 187 10.42 12.17 3.87
C ARG A 187 10.46 13.69 3.74
N TYR A 188 9.53 14.39 4.40
CA TYR A 188 9.56 15.83 4.49
C TYR A 188 10.79 16.32 5.26
N TYR A 189 11.16 15.60 6.32
CA TYR A 189 12.41 15.90 7.04
C TYR A 189 13.64 15.78 6.14
N VAL A 190 13.72 14.74 5.30
CA VAL A 190 14.84 14.58 4.36
C VAL A 190 14.91 15.72 3.33
N GLU A 191 13.76 16.26 2.91
CA GLU A 191 13.68 17.33 1.90
C GLU A 191 13.90 18.72 2.50
N TYR A 192 13.32 18.99 3.67
CA TYR A 192 13.27 20.34 4.26
C TYR A 192 14.03 20.47 5.59
N GLY A 193 14.60 19.41 6.12
CA GLY A 193 15.36 19.41 7.38
C GLY A 193 14.53 19.64 8.64
N LYS A 194 13.19 19.53 8.56
CA LYS A 194 12.28 19.82 9.69
C LYS A 194 11.19 18.77 9.80
N HIS A 195 10.98 18.25 11.01
CA HIS A 195 9.85 17.38 11.37
C HIS A 195 8.58 18.17 11.69
N GLY A 196 7.44 17.49 11.69
CA GLY A 196 6.15 18.01 12.15
C GLY A 196 5.45 18.96 11.17
N ILE A 197 5.97 19.14 9.94
CA ILE A 197 5.32 20.00 8.92
C ILE A 197 3.97 19.42 8.53
N LEU A 198 3.89 18.10 8.43
CA LEU A 198 2.67 17.38 8.01
C LEU A 198 1.76 16.99 9.17
N GLU A 199 2.18 17.19 10.43
CA GLU A 199 1.39 16.81 11.61
C GLU A 199 0.01 17.48 11.62
N SER A 200 0.01 18.80 11.50
CA SER A 200 -1.24 19.58 11.48
C SER A 200 -2.10 19.27 10.25
N LEU A 201 -1.47 18.95 9.11
CA LEU A 201 -2.17 18.51 7.91
C LEU A 201 -2.87 17.16 8.16
N PHE A 202 -2.18 16.19 8.76
CA PHE A 202 -2.74 14.88 9.08
C PHE A 202 -3.91 14.99 10.07
N LEU A 203 -3.74 15.80 11.13
CA LEU A 203 -4.77 16.03 12.14
C LEU A 203 -6.02 16.74 11.59
N VAL A 204 -5.93 17.45 10.48
CA VAL A 204 -7.10 18.06 9.82
C VAL A 204 -7.65 17.14 8.74
N ALA A 205 -6.82 16.62 7.84
CA ALA A 205 -7.27 15.86 6.69
C ALA A 205 -7.91 14.51 7.07
N PHE A 206 -7.32 13.78 8.03
CA PHE A 206 -7.82 12.46 8.40
C PHE A 206 -9.18 12.52 9.11
N PRO A 207 -9.40 13.30 10.17
CA PRO A 207 -10.72 13.43 10.78
C PRO A 207 -11.78 14.00 9.84
N SER A 208 -11.40 15.00 9.00
CA SER A 208 -12.31 15.55 7.99
C SER A 208 -12.73 14.48 6.97
N GLY A 209 -11.80 13.58 6.60
CA GLY A 209 -12.08 12.44 5.74
C GLY A 209 -13.06 11.46 6.38
N VAL A 210 -12.92 11.14 7.67
CA VAL A 210 -13.85 10.27 8.41
C VAL A 210 -15.24 10.89 8.46
N ILE A 211 -15.33 12.18 8.80
CA ILE A 211 -16.59 12.93 8.81
C ILE A 211 -17.22 12.94 7.42
N GLY A 212 -16.44 13.20 6.39
CA GLY A 212 -16.87 13.20 4.99
C GLY A 212 -17.39 11.84 4.54
N ALA A 213 -16.73 10.77 4.96
CA ALA A 213 -17.13 9.39 4.66
C ALA A 213 -18.51 9.08 5.27
N ARG A 214 -18.76 9.54 6.50
CA ARG A 214 -20.06 9.38 7.16
C ARG A 214 -21.15 10.21 6.49
N ILE A 215 -20.87 11.48 6.20
CA ILE A 215 -21.83 12.36 5.51
C ILE A 215 -22.26 11.74 4.17
N GLY A 216 -21.32 11.28 3.35
CA GLY A 216 -21.65 10.67 2.07
C GLY A 216 -22.46 9.39 2.20
N TYR A 217 -22.19 8.56 3.21
CA TYR A 217 -22.99 7.37 3.49
C TYR A 217 -24.42 7.74 3.91
N VAL A 218 -24.57 8.67 4.86
CA VAL A 218 -25.87 9.14 5.34
C VAL A 218 -26.71 9.73 4.21
N ILE A 219 -26.10 10.51 3.32
CA ILE A 219 -26.80 11.08 2.14
C ILE A 219 -27.27 9.96 1.20
N GLY A 220 -26.41 8.96 0.93
CA GLY A 220 -26.75 7.84 0.05
C GLY A 220 -27.87 6.96 0.60
N GLU A 221 -27.87 6.70 1.90
CA GLU A 221 -28.79 5.78 2.57
C GLU A 221 -29.97 6.49 3.31
N TRP A 222 -30.18 7.80 3.05
CA TRP A 222 -31.15 8.60 3.82
C TRP A 222 -32.57 8.00 3.80
N ASN A 223 -33.04 7.59 2.63
CA ASN A 223 -34.37 7.01 2.42
C ASN A 223 -34.34 5.54 1.95
N HIS A 224 -33.21 4.86 2.02
CA HIS A 224 -33.05 3.51 1.48
C HIS A 224 -33.24 2.44 2.54
N GLY A 225 -34.06 1.45 2.22
CA GLY A 225 -34.26 0.23 3.01
C GLY A 225 -35.07 0.38 4.30
N PRO A 226 -35.39 -0.74 4.95
CA PRO A 226 -36.01 -0.77 6.26
C PRO A 226 -35.04 -0.20 7.32
N ASN A 227 -35.56 0.62 8.24
CA ASN A 227 -34.77 1.38 9.22
C ASN A 227 -33.83 2.44 8.59
N SER A 228 -34.28 3.09 7.54
CA SER A 228 -33.58 4.22 6.91
C SER A 228 -33.26 5.33 7.93
N PHE A 229 -32.27 6.18 7.64
CA PHE A 229 -31.94 7.29 8.54
C PHE A 229 -33.14 8.22 8.76
N ALA A 230 -33.95 8.44 7.72
CA ALA A 230 -35.18 9.23 7.84
C ALA A 230 -36.16 8.64 8.85
N GLU A 231 -36.41 7.32 8.81
CA GLU A 231 -37.30 6.63 9.77
C GLU A 231 -36.73 6.64 11.20
N ARG A 232 -35.42 6.38 11.34
CA ARG A 232 -34.73 6.39 12.64
C ARG A 232 -34.82 7.78 13.31
N VAL A 233 -34.59 8.84 12.52
CA VAL A 233 -34.72 10.22 13.01
C VAL A 233 -36.17 10.56 13.38
N ALA A 234 -37.16 10.16 12.55
CA ALA A 234 -38.56 10.34 12.83
C ALA A 234 -39.02 9.60 14.11
N ASN A 235 -38.39 8.45 14.39
CA ASN A 235 -38.62 7.66 15.62
C ASN A 235 -37.82 8.16 16.84
N GLY A 236 -37.24 9.38 16.77
CA GLY A 236 -36.56 10.01 17.90
C GLY A 236 -35.06 9.69 18.00
N GLN A 237 -34.48 8.91 17.10
CA GLN A 237 -33.03 8.61 17.05
C GLN A 237 -32.28 9.67 16.23
N TRP A 238 -32.37 10.94 16.61
CA TRP A 238 -31.72 12.05 15.88
C TRP A 238 -30.20 11.92 15.75
N TRP A 239 -29.56 11.16 16.63
CA TRP A 239 -28.11 10.89 16.65
C TRP A 239 -27.69 9.80 15.64
N ALA A 240 -28.61 9.03 15.05
CA ALA A 240 -28.31 7.93 14.14
C ALA A 240 -27.40 8.33 12.96
N PRO A 241 -27.55 9.50 12.31
CA PRO A 241 -26.63 9.95 11.29
C PRO A 241 -25.17 10.15 11.78
N LEU A 242 -24.98 10.45 13.07
CA LEU A 242 -23.68 10.69 13.68
C LEU A 242 -23.01 9.43 14.21
N ALA A 243 -23.70 8.31 14.27
CA ALA A 243 -23.24 7.05 14.86
C ALA A 243 -22.21 6.34 13.97
N ILE A 244 -20.98 6.85 13.90
CA ILE A 244 -19.88 6.27 13.11
C ILE A 244 -19.47 4.87 13.60
N TRP A 245 -19.74 4.52 14.84
CA TRP A 245 -19.47 3.22 15.44
C TRP A 245 -20.41 2.09 14.95
N GLU A 246 -21.52 2.44 14.31
CA GLU A 246 -22.41 1.48 13.66
C GLU A 246 -21.90 1.06 12.26
N GLY A 247 -20.80 1.63 11.81
CA GLY A 247 -20.28 1.42 10.45
C GLY A 247 -20.90 2.38 9.44
N GLY A 248 -20.82 2.03 8.17
CA GLY A 248 -21.36 2.84 7.07
C GLY A 248 -20.53 4.10 6.80
N LEU A 249 -19.46 3.93 6.04
CA LEU A 249 -18.54 4.98 5.60
C LEU A 249 -18.31 4.85 4.09
N THR A 250 -18.54 5.92 3.35
CA THR A 250 -18.31 5.96 1.90
C THR A 250 -16.91 6.51 1.60
N ILE A 251 -16.06 5.68 1.01
CA ILE A 251 -14.65 6.03 0.75
C ILE A 251 -14.53 7.25 -0.16
N ILE A 252 -15.37 7.38 -1.19
CA ILE A 252 -15.28 8.46 -2.19
C ILE A 252 -15.51 9.83 -1.54
N SER A 253 -16.58 9.99 -0.77
CA SER A 253 -16.88 11.24 -0.07
C SER A 253 -15.86 11.56 1.00
N GLY A 254 -15.36 10.53 1.71
CA GLY A 254 -14.27 10.69 2.67
C GLY A 254 -12.98 11.18 2.04
N ALA A 255 -12.57 10.59 0.94
CA ALA A 255 -11.39 11.02 0.18
C ALA A 255 -11.55 12.45 -0.32
N LEU A 256 -12.69 12.80 -0.91
CA LEU A 256 -12.94 14.13 -1.44
C LEU A 256 -12.88 15.21 -0.35
N ILE A 257 -13.58 15.03 0.75
CA ILE A 257 -13.61 16.00 1.86
C ILE A 257 -12.25 16.06 2.56
N GLY A 258 -11.60 14.93 2.78
CA GLY A 258 -10.25 14.89 3.35
C GLY A 258 -9.21 15.60 2.48
N ILE A 259 -9.25 15.43 1.17
CA ILE A 259 -8.36 16.12 0.22
C ILE A 259 -8.65 17.63 0.24
N ILE A 260 -9.91 18.04 0.13
CA ILE A 260 -10.28 19.47 0.14
C ILE A 260 -9.80 20.14 1.43
N ALA A 261 -10.11 19.55 2.59
CA ALA A 261 -9.71 20.07 3.89
C ALA A 261 -8.18 20.12 4.04
N GLY A 262 -7.49 19.06 3.61
CA GLY A 262 -6.04 18.98 3.65
C GLY A 262 -5.36 20.01 2.75
N VAL A 263 -5.80 20.15 1.52
CA VAL A 263 -5.26 21.14 0.56
C VAL A 263 -5.51 22.55 1.06
N ALA A 264 -6.74 22.86 1.51
CA ALA A 264 -7.06 24.18 2.07
C ALA A 264 -6.19 24.52 3.27
N TRP A 265 -6.03 23.57 4.20
CA TRP A 265 -5.17 23.74 5.38
C TRP A 265 -3.71 23.92 5.00
N PHE A 266 -3.19 23.14 4.06
CA PHE A 266 -1.80 23.24 3.61
C PHE A 266 -1.51 24.60 2.97
N ILE A 267 -2.37 25.10 2.10
CA ILE A 267 -2.26 26.40 1.44
C ILE A 267 -2.32 27.53 2.48
N TRP A 268 -3.19 27.41 3.47
CA TRP A 268 -3.33 28.42 4.51
C TRP A 268 -2.14 28.46 5.47
N ARG A 269 -1.69 27.29 5.97
CA ARG A 269 -0.72 27.19 7.07
C ARG A 269 0.73 27.09 6.58
N ASN A 270 0.96 26.44 5.47
CA ASN A 270 2.29 26.02 5.02
C ASN A 270 2.76 26.75 3.74
N LYS A 271 2.53 28.06 3.64
CA LYS A 271 2.86 28.89 2.45
C LYS A 271 4.32 28.82 1.99
N LYS A 272 5.24 28.42 2.86
CA LYS A 272 6.68 28.30 2.56
C LYS A 272 7.04 27.01 1.80
N TYR A 273 6.15 26.03 1.75
CA TYR A 273 6.42 24.71 1.21
C TYR A 273 5.63 24.48 -0.08
N SER A 274 6.22 23.73 -1.01
CA SER A 274 5.54 23.40 -2.26
C SER A 274 4.44 22.38 -2.02
N ILE A 275 3.22 22.72 -2.45
CA ILE A 275 2.08 21.79 -2.42
C ILE A 275 2.32 20.58 -3.35
N TRP A 276 2.94 20.79 -4.50
CA TRP A 276 3.24 19.70 -5.44
C TRP A 276 4.23 18.70 -4.86
N MET A 277 5.22 19.18 -4.07
CA MET A 277 6.12 18.28 -3.34
C MET A 277 5.36 17.50 -2.25
N ALA A 278 4.41 18.14 -1.55
CA ALA A 278 3.56 17.46 -0.58
C ALA A 278 2.74 16.35 -1.22
N VAL A 279 2.11 16.64 -2.35
CA VAL A 279 1.29 15.70 -3.11
C VAL A 279 2.14 14.51 -3.59
N ASP A 280 3.34 14.74 -4.12
CA ASP A 280 4.26 13.68 -4.57
C ASP A 280 4.82 12.80 -3.43
N ILE A 281 4.83 13.32 -2.21
CA ILE A 281 5.23 12.53 -1.04
C ILE A 281 4.04 11.75 -0.49
N ILE A 282 2.88 12.40 -0.32
CA ILE A 282 1.73 11.83 0.39
C ILE A 282 0.99 10.83 -0.50
N VAL A 283 0.64 11.21 -1.73
CA VAL A 283 -0.29 10.44 -2.55
C VAL A 283 0.22 9.02 -2.89
N PRO A 284 1.47 8.82 -3.34
CA PRO A 284 1.98 7.46 -3.54
C PRO A 284 2.06 6.64 -2.26
N THR A 285 2.25 7.30 -1.10
CA THR A 285 2.36 6.62 0.20
C THR A 285 0.99 6.07 0.66
N ILE A 286 -0.13 6.59 0.12
CA ILE A 286 -1.48 6.05 0.35
C ILE A 286 -1.58 4.57 -0.05
N LEU A 287 -0.80 4.10 -1.04
CA LEU A 287 -0.74 2.67 -1.40
C LEU A 287 -0.36 1.77 -0.21
N ILE A 288 0.47 2.26 0.70
CA ILE A 288 0.81 1.53 1.94
C ILE A 288 -0.41 1.45 2.87
N ALA A 289 -1.14 2.57 3.04
CA ALA A 289 -2.36 2.55 3.85
C ALA A 289 -3.42 1.64 3.24
N GLN A 290 -3.57 1.65 1.92
CA GLN A 290 -4.47 0.74 1.21
C GLN A 290 -4.05 -0.72 1.40
N ALA A 291 -2.75 -1.03 1.30
CA ALA A 291 -2.26 -2.39 1.52
C ALA A 291 -2.59 -2.90 2.93
N VAL A 292 -2.37 -2.07 3.96
CA VAL A 292 -2.72 -2.41 5.35
C VAL A 292 -4.23 -2.49 5.53
N GLY A 293 -4.98 -1.53 4.97
CA GLY A 293 -6.45 -1.48 5.07
C GLY A 293 -7.15 -2.71 4.47
N ARG A 294 -6.56 -3.34 3.42
CA ARG A 294 -7.10 -4.58 2.82
C ARG A 294 -7.14 -5.77 3.78
N TRP A 295 -6.30 -5.79 4.82
CA TRP A 295 -6.39 -6.81 5.85
C TRP A 295 -7.65 -6.66 6.73
N GLY A 296 -8.32 -5.51 6.74
CA GLY A 296 -9.65 -5.35 7.30
C GLY A 296 -10.69 -6.25 6.61
N ASN A 297 -10.60 -6.38 5.27
CA ASN A 297 -11.47 -7.29 4.51
C ASN A 297 -11.21 -8.76 4.84
N PHE A 298 -9.95 -9.13 5.17
CA PHE A 298 -9.60 -10.46 5.69
C PHE A 298 -10.41 -10.78 6.96
N PHE A 299 -10.43 -9.87 7.93
CA PHE A 299 -11.18 -10.08 9.18
C PHE A 299 -12.68 -10.08 8.99
N ASN A 300 -13.20 -9.33 8.01
CA ASN A 300 -14.62 -9.31 7.68
C ASN A 300 -15.05 -10.47 6.76
N CYS A 301 -14.11 -11.26 6.23
CA CYS A 301 -14.37 -12.30 5.23
C CYS A 301 -15.16 -11.76 4.01
N GLU A 302 -14.80 -10.59 3.53
CA GLU A 302 -15.48 -9.88 2.45
C GLU A 302 -14.54 -9.50 1.30
N VAL A 303 -15.12 -9.02 0.18
CA VAL A 303 -14.38 -8.61 -1.04
C VAL A 303 -13.57 -9.77 -1.60
N HIS A 304 -14.26 -10.86 -1.85
CA HIS A 304 -13.73 -12.02 -2.53
C HIS A 304 -14.01 -11.94 -4.04
N GLY A 305 -13.23 -12.70 -4.81
CA GLY A 305 -13.46 -12.92 -6.23
C GLY A 305 -14.29 -14.17 -6.50
N LEU A 306 -14.26 -14.60 -7.76
CA LEU A 306 -14.93 -15.81 -8.22
C LEU A 306 -14.35 -17.07 -7.54
N GLU A 307 -15.14 -18.16 -7.50
CA GLU A 307 -14.63 -19.45 -7.06
C GLU A 307 -13.52 -19.97 -7.98
N SER A 308 -12.44 -20.47 -7.41
CA SER A 308 -11.29 -21.03 -8.11
C SER A 308 -10.80 -22.29 -7.43
N ASN A 309 -10.26 -23.23 -8.22
CA ASN A 309 -9.69 -24.47 -7.68
C ASN A 309 -8.50 -24.15 -6.76
N MET A 310 -8.52 -24.70 -5.54
CA MET A 310 -7.52 -24.49 -4.51
C MET A 310 -6.10 -24.90 -4.97
N ALA A 311 -5.97 -25.87 -5.84
CA ALA A 311 -4.68 -26.30 -6.37
C ALA A 311 -3.94 -25.21 -7.16
N ASN A 312 -4.67 -24.26 -7.78
CA ASN A 312 -4.09 -23.13 -8.50
C ASN A 312 -3.42 -22.12 -7.56
N TRP A 313 -3.71 -22.20 -6.27
CA TRP A 313 -3.30 -21.23 -5.24
C TRP A 313 -2.32 -21.83 -4.24
N TRP A 314 -1.55 -22.85 -4.63
CA TRP A 314 -0.58 -23.57 -3.80
C TRP A 314 0.45 -22.65 -3.11
N PHE A 315 0.71 -21.47 -3.67
CA PHE A 315 1.66 -20.49 -3.16
C PHE A 315 1.07 -19.57 -2.08
N LEU A 316 -0.24 -19.61 -1.82
CA LEU A 316 -0.84 -18.79 -0.78
C LEU A 316 -0.45 -19.27 0.62
N PRO A 317 -0.23 -18.35 1.58
CA PRO A 317 -0.19 -18.72 2.98
C PRO A 317 -1.47 -19.47 3.37
N LYS A 318 -1.38 -20.55 4.12
CA LYS A 318 -2.55 -21.36 4.54
C LYS A 318 -3.63 -20.49 5.21
N ILE A 319 -3.22 -19.48 6.00
CA ILE A 319 -4.13 -18.53 6.65
C ILE A 319 -5.00 -17.77 5.64
N VAL A 320 -4.42 -17.35 4.52
CA VAL A 320 -5.16 -16.66 3.45
C VAL A 320 -6.04 -17.66 2.70
N ALA A 321 -5.52 -18.86 2.37
CA ALA A 321 -6.27 -19.89 1.68
C ALA A 321 -7.48 -20.37 2.50
N ASN A 322 -7.32 -20.58 3.81
CA ASN A 322 -8.41 -21.00 4.71
C ASN A 322 -9.46 -19.90 4.88
N ASN A 323 -9.05 -18.64 5.01
CA ASN A 323 -9.97 -17.50 5.06
C ASN A 323 -10.79 -17.40 3.76
N ALA A 324 -10.13 -17.56 2.62
CA ALA A 324 -10.76 -17.47 1.31
C ALA A 324 -11.74 -18.62 0.98
N ARG A 325 -11.89 -19.62 1.85
CA ARG A 325 -12.94 -20.67 1.73
C ARG A 325 -14.31 -20.21 2.20
N TYR A 326 -14.39 -19.08 2.87
CA TYR A 326 -15.63 -18.52 3.39
C TYR A 326 -15.79 -17.07 3.00
N SER A 327 -16.99 -16.66 2.63
CA SER A 327 -17.40 -15.27 2.42
C SER A 327 -18.63 -14.96 3.28
N ASP A 328 -18.66 -13.80 3.90
CA ASP A 328 -19.80 -13.37 4.71
C ASP A 328 -21.09 -13.23 3.87
N VAL A 329 -20.95 -12.93 2.58
CA VAL A 329 -22.06 -12.78 1.63
C VAL A 329 -22.41 -14.08 0.91
N LEU A 330 -21.40 -14.85 0.48
CA LEU A 330 -21.58 -16.01 -0.42
C LEU A 330 -21.59 -17.36 0.33
N GLY A 331 -21.18 -17.37 1.61
CA GLY A 331 -21.05 -18.61 2.38
C GLY A 331 -19.76 -19.37 2.09
N PHE A 332 -19.78 -20.69 2.28
CA PHE A 332 -18.61 -21.55 2.02
C PHE A 332 -18.47 -21.88 0.53
N ALA A 333 -17.25 -21.80 0.03
CA ALA A 333 -16.88 -22.29 -1.28
C ALA A 333 -17.05 -23.83 -1.36
N LYS A 334 -17.22 -24.35 -2.57
CA LYS A 334 -17.31 -25.80 -2.82
C LYS A 334 -16.07 -26.54 -2.29
N GLU A 335 -16.22 -27.82 -1.98
CA GLU A 335 -15.09 -28.64 -1.55
C GLU A 335 -13.98 -28.64 -2.60
N GLY A 336 -12.73 -28.40 -2.18
CA GLY A 336 -11.57 -28.26 -3.07
C GLY A 336 -11.45 -26.91 -3.78
N TYR A 337 -12.35 -25.94 -3.49
CA TYR A 337 -12.33 -24.59 -4.03
C TYR A 337 -12.12 -23.53 -2.94
N LEU A 338 -11.71 -22.34 -3.37
CA LEU A 338 -11.67 -21.11 -2.57
C LEU A 338 -12.13 -19.95 -3.44
N TYR A 339 -12.57 -18.89 -2.82
CA TYR A 339 -12.78 -17.61 -3.50
C TYR A 339 -11.44 -16.91 -3.74
N VAL A 340 -11.26 -16.30 -4.92
CA VAL A 340 -10.04 -15.55 -5.22
C VAL A 340 -9.82 -14.48 -4.14
N PRO A 341 -8.70 -14.49 -3.39
CA PRO A 341 -8.46 -13.60 -2.25
C PRO A 341 -8.03 -12.22 -2.73
N LEU A 342 -8.97 -11.43 -3.26
CA LEU A 342 -8.69 -10.13 -3.85
C LEU A 342 -8.07 -9.16 -2.84
N PHE A 343 -8.47 -9.22 -1.56
CA PHE A 343 -7.87 -8.41 -0.51
C PHE A 343 -6.36 -8.61 -0.40
N PHE A 344 -5.89 -9.86 -0.52
CA PHE A 344 -4.47 -10.20 -0.46
C PHE A 344 -3.74 -9.74 -1.72
N ILE A 345 -4.32 -10.01 -2.90
CA ILE A 345 -3.75 -9.58 -4.19
C ILE A 345 -3.65 -8.06 -4.22
N GLU A 346 -4.70 -7.33 -3.82
CA GLU A 346 -4.70 -5.86 -3.76
C GLU A 346 -3.68 -5.33 -2.73
N SER A 347 -3.53 -6.01 -1.58
CA SER A 347 -2.51 -5.63 -0.59
C SER A 347 -1.10 -5.74 -1.16
N VAL A 348 -0.78 -6.88 -1.79
CA VAL A 348 0.56 -7.12 -2.39
C VAL A 348 0.81 -6.17 -3.56
N THR A 349 -0.14 -6.00 -4.47
CA THR A 349 0.02 -5.11 -5.63
C THR A 349 0.15 -3.65 -5.23
N ASN A 350 -0.54 -3.19 -4.18
CA ASN A 350 -0.39 -1.85 -3.64
C ASN A 350 1.02 -1.63 -3.05
N LEU A 351 1.57 -2.59 -2.32
CA LEU A 351 2.95 -2.52 -1.83
C LEU A 351 3.95 -2.47 -3.00
N ILE A 352 3.79 -3.33 -4.00
CA ILE A 352 4.61 -3.32 -5.22
C ILE A 352 4.51 -1.95 -5.89
N GLY A 353 3.30 -1.41 -6.04
CA GLY A 353 3.04 -0.10 -6.63
C GLY A 353 3.79 1.02 -5.92
N TYR A 354 3.76 1.02 -4.59
CA TYR A 354 4.53 1.99 -3.83
C TYR A 354 6.04 1.90 -4.11
N PHE A 355 6.61 0.70 -4.11
CA PHE A 355 8.04 0.52 -4.38
C PHE A 355 8.40 0.89 -5.82
N VAL A 356 7.57 0.54 -6.79
CA VAL A 356 7.76 0.90 -8.20
C VAL A 356 7.71 2.42 -8.38
N ILE A 357 6.64 3.06 -7.95
CA ILE A 357 6.45 4.51 -8.10
C ILE A 357 7.53 5.27 -7.35
N ARG A 358 7.82 4.87 -6.11
CA ARG A 358 8.72 5.62 -5.25
C ARG A 358 10.20 5.42 -5.56
N PHE A 359 10.62 4.19 -5.82
CA PHE A 359 12.05 3.86 -5.93
C PHE A 359 12.46 3.61 -7.39
N ALA A 360 11.73 2.78 -8.13
CA ALA A 360 12.10 2.52 -9.51
C ALA A 360 11.91 3.78 -10.39
N ILE A 361 10.73 4.40 -10.32
CA ILE A 361 10.43 5.60 -11.11
C ILE A 361 10.95 6.85 -10.40
N GLY A 362 10.54 7.11 -9.17
CA GLY A 362 10.81 8.36 -8.44
C GLY A 362 12.29 8.63 -8.16
N LYS A 363 13.13 7.60 -7.93
CA LYS A 363 14.59 7.75 -7.82
C LYS A 363 15.29 7.46 -9.14
N GLY A 364 14.91 6.38 -9.83
CA GLY A 364 15.58 5.93 -11.05
C GLY A 364 15.42 6.88 -12.24
N LEU A 365 14.23 7.45 -12.38
CA LEU A 365 13.88 8.35 -13.48
C LEU A 365 13.72 9.82 -13.03
N ARG A 366 14.19 10.19 -11.84
CA ARG A 366 13.99 11.53 -11.25
C ARG A 366 14.29 12.70 -12.21
N LYS A 367 15.29 12.55 -13.06
CA LYS A 367 15.68 13.58 -14.04
C LYS A 367 14.65 13.85 -15.15
N TYR A 368 13.68 12.96 -15.30
CA TYR A 368 12.62 13.05 -16.31
C TYR A 368 11.27 13.38 -15.72
N LEU A 369 11.17 13.46 -14.38
CA LEU A 369 9.91 13.69 -13.67
C LEU A 369 9.78 15.14 -13.26
N GLU A 370 8.56 15.64 -13.40
CA GLU A 370 8.12 16.92 -12.88
C GLU A 370 7.40 16.74 -11.53
N LEU A 371 7.33 17.83 -10.75
CA LEU A 371 6.56 17.80 -9.50
C LEU A 371 5.07 17.58 -9.79
N GLY A 372 4.48 16.59 -9.12
CA GLY A 372 3.10 16.14 -9.33
C GLY A 372 3.01 14.80 -10.05
N ASP A 373 4.05 14.39 -10.79
CA ASP A 373 4.01 13.18 -11.60
C ASP A 373 3.86 11.90 -10.76
N LEU A 374 4.48 11.83 -9.57
CA LEU A 374 4.37 10.65 -8.72
C LEU A 374 2.94 10.46 -8.20
N ALA A 375 2.23 11.56 -7.96
CA ALA A 375 0.83 11.49 -7.58
C ALA A 375 -0.07 11.04 -8.74
N PHE A 376 0.18 11.52 -9.96
CA PHE A 376 -0.55 11.04 -11.13
C PHE A 376 -0.25 9.56 -11.43
N LEU A 377 1.01 9.12 -11.23
CA LEU A 377 1.37 7.70 -11.34
C LEU A 377 0.65 6.81 -10.32
N TYR A 378 0.37 7.32 -9.11
CA TYR A 378 -0.48 6.61 -8.16
C TYR A 378 -1.90 6.40 -8.72
N ILE A 379 -2.50 7.44 -9.31
CA ILE A 379 -3.84 7.35 -9.90
C ILE A 379 -3.85 6.35 -11.07
N ALA A 380 -2.80 6.39 -11.92
CA ALA A 380 -2.63 5.42 -13.01
C ALA A 380 -2.49 4.00 -12.50
N TRP A 381 -1.68 3.79 -11.44
CA TRP A 381 -1.49 2.48 -10.81
C TRP A 381 -2.79 1.94 -10.23
N TYR A 382 -3.51 2.77 -9.47
CA TYR A 382 -4.80 2.41 -8.91
C TYR A 382 -5.81 2.02 -9.99
N GLY A 383 -5.93 2.83 -11.05
CA GLY A 383 -6.80 2.51 -12.18
C GLY A 383 -6.40 1.22 -12.89
N LEU A 384 -5.11 1.01 -13.14
CA LEU A 384 -4.59 -0.18 -13.81
C LEU A 384 -4.86 -1.47 -13.00
N THR A 385 -4.59 -1.43 -11.70
CA THR A 385 -4.87 -2.58 -10.82
C THR A 385 -6.36 -2.90 -10.79
N ARG A 386 -7.22 -1.89 -10.79
CA ARG A 386 -8.68 -2.06 -10.85
C ARG A 386 -9.15 -2.65 -12.19
N VAL A 387 -8.64 -2.17 -13.31
CA VAL A 387 -8.97 -2.72 -14.65
C VAL A 387 -8.64 -4.22 -14.73
N ILE A 388 -7.51 -4.63 -14.14
CA ILE A 388 -7.07 -6.04 -14.14
C ILE A 388 -7.88 -6.91 -13.16
N MET A 389 -8.25 -6.36 -11.99
CA MET A 389 -8.89 -7.15 -10.92
C MET A 389 -10.41 -7.16 -10.99
N GLU A 390 -11.03 -6.20 -11.66
CA GLU A 390 -12.50 -6.11 -11.72
C GLU A 390 -13.16 -7.37 -12.34
N PRO A 391 -12.61 -7.97 -13.42
CA PRO A 391 -13.14 -9.22 -13.96
C PRO A 391 -13.04 -10.42 -13.03
N LEU A 392 -12.16 -10.36 -12.03
CA LEU A 392 -11.99 -11.43 -11.02
C LEU A 392 -12.92 -11.25 -9.81
N ARG A 393 -13.59 -10.11 -9.69
CA ARG A 393 -14.43 -9.75 -8.56
C ARG A 393 -15.81 -10.40 -8.69
N ASP A 394 -16.35 -10.86 -7.56
CA ASP A 394 -17.74 -11.31 -7.55
C ASP A 394 -18.71 -10.15 -7.78
N THR A 395 -19.82 -10.43 -8.44
CA THR A 395 -20.82 -9.43 -8.85
C THR A 395 -21.42 -8.65 -7.70
N HIS A 396 -21.54 -9.26 -6.51
CA HIS A 396 -22.07 -8.59 -5.31
C HIS A 396 -21.20 -7.42 -4.82
N PHE A 397 -19.93 -7.38 -5.21
CA PHE A 397 -18.99 -6.34 -4.79
C PHE A 397 -18.70 -5.31 -5.90
N ASN A 398 -19.43 -5.34 -7.01
CA ASN A 398 -19.23 -4.44 -8.15
C ASN A 398 -20.20 -3.25 -8.10
N MET A 399 -19.80 -2.13 -8.69
CA MET A 399 -20.69 -0.98 -8.90
C MET A 399 -21.54 -1.23 -10.15
N GLY A 400 -22.83 -1.51 -9.94
CA GLY A 400 -23.77 -1.88 -11.01
C GLY A 400 -23.76 -3.37 -11.32
N ASN A 401 -24.84 -3.85 -11.94
CA ASN A 401 -25.08 -5.28 -12.16
C ASN A 401 -24.10 -5.93 -13.15
N ASP A 402 -23.48 -5.15 -14.04
CA ASP A 402 -22.59 -5.61 -15.10
C ASP A 402 -21.14 -5.10 -14.99
N GLY A 403 -20.81 -4.41 -13.88
CA GLY A 403 -19.47 -3.86 -13.63
C GLY A 403 -19.04 -2.71 -14.55
N TYR A 404 -19.95 -2.20 -15.41
CA TYR A 404 -19.66 -1.15 -16.37
C TYR A 404 -19.05 0.09 -15.70
N TRP A 405 -19.69 0.61 -14.64
CA TRP A 405 -19.23 1.83 -13.97
C TRP A 405 -17.87 1.65 -13.29
N SER A 406 -17.63 0.50 -12.70
CA SER A 406 -16.36 0.17 -12.06
C SER A 406 -15.22 0.15 -13.08
N TRP A 407 -15.46 -0.48 -14.23
CA TRP A 407 -14.50 -0.56 -15.32
C TRP A 407 -14.27 0.79 -15.98
N PHE A 408 -15.35 1.55 -16.26
CA PHE A 408 -15.29 2.88 -16.86
C PHE A 408 -14.45 3.85 -16.04
N TRP A 409 -14.69 3.95 -14.72
CA TRP A 409 -13.89 4.81 -13.86
C TRP A 409 -12.43 4.36 -13.77
N SER A 410 -12.17 3.06 -13.76
CA SER A 410 -10.82 2.53 -13.78
C SER A 410 -10.06 2.94 -15.04
N PHE A 411 -10.72 2.86 -16.20
CA PHE A 411 -10.20 3.37 -17.47
C PHE A 411 -9.88 4.87 -17.39
N VAL A 412 -10.82 5.67 -16.90
CA VAL A 412 -10.66 7.13 -16.74
C VAL A 412 -9.47 7.44 -15.84
N PHE A 413 -9.26 6.69 -14.76
CA PHE A 413 -8.11 6.89 -13.88
C PHE A 413 -6.78 6.61 -14.58
N VAL A 414 -6.68 5.55 -15.38
CA VAL A 414 -5.42 5.24 -16.08
C VAL A 414 -5.13 6.30 -17.15
N VAL A 415 -6.03 6.46 -18.10
CA VAL A 415 -5.82 7.36 -19.26
C VAL A 415 -5.79 8.82 -18.82
N GLY A 416 -6.67 9.21 -17.89
CA GLY A 416 -6.72 10.56 -17.34
C GLY A 416 -5.44 10.92 -16.58
N ALA A 417 -4.90 10.01 -15.77
CA ALA A 417 -3.64 10.25 -15.07
C ALA A 417 -2.46 10.42 -16.02
N VAL A 418 -2.36 9.57 -17.07
CA VAL A 418 -1.33 9.72 -18.10
C VAL A 418 -1.49 11.06 -18.84
N LEU A 419 -2.71 11.44 -19.17
CA LEU A 419 -3.02 12.74 -19.79
C LEU A 419 -2.59 13.90 -18.87
N LEU A 420 -2.85 13.82 -17.57
CA LEU A 420 -2.41 14.82 -16.59
C LEU A 420 -0.89 14.93 -16.51
N ILE A 421 -0.16 13.83 -16.58
CA ILE A 421 1.32 13.85 -16.67
C ILE A 421 1.76 14.59 -17.93
N VAL A 422 1.19 14.25 -19.08
CA VAL A 422 1.52 14.91 -20.35
C VAL A 422 1.22 16.41 -20.27
N ILE A 423 0.05 16.81 -19.79
CA ILE A 423 -0.33 18.21 -19.61
C ILE A 423 0.65 18.92 -18.66
N ASN A 424 0.98 18.32 -17.52
CA ASN A 424 1.93 18.88 -16.55
C ASN A 424 3.28 19.21 -17.21
N HIS A 425 3.82 18.28 -17.98
CA HIS A 425 5.07 18.47 -18.72
C HIS A 425 4.98 19.53 -19.81
N LEU A 426 3.92 19.53 -20.61
CA LEU A 426 3.73 20.51 -21.69
C LEU A 426 3.50 21.94 -21.15
N VAL A 427 2.72 22.08 -20.09
CA VAL A 427 2.48 23.38 -19.45
C VAL A 427 3.78 23.95 -18.89
N ARG A 428 4.57 23.15 -18.19
CA ARG A 428 5.88 23.58 -17.66
C ARG A 428 6.84 23.96 -18.78
N PHE A 429 6.89 23.16 -19.84
CA PHE A 429 7.69 23.44 -21.02
C PHE A 429 7.32 24.82 -21.62
N VAL A 430 6.03 25.11 -21.83
CA VAL A 430 5.57 26.40 -22.36
C VAL A 430 5.92 27.56 -21.44
N ILE A 431 5.80 27.37 -20.10
CA ILE A 431 6.15 28.40 -19.12
C ILE A 431 7.66 28.71 -19.15
N GLU A 432 8.50 27.68 -19.22
CA GLU A 432 9.96 27.82 -19.28
C GLU A 432 10.44 28.51 -20.56
N GLU A 433 9.86 28.15 -21.70
CA GLU A 433 10.17 28.80 -22.98
C GLU A 433 9.74 30.29 -22.97
N LYS A 434 8.55 30.62 -22.45
CA LYS A 434 8.10 32.02 -22.30
C LYS A 434 8.98 32.85 -21.38
N LYS A 435 9.55 32.23 -20.32
CA LYS A 435 10.46 32.91 -19.40
C LYS A 435 11.90 32.99 -19.90
N GLY A 436 12.22 32.36 -21.04
CA GLY A 436 13.58 32.25 -21.55
C GLY A 436 14.52 31.40 -20.68
N THR A 437 13.96 30.60 -19.77
CA THR A 437 14.71 29.69 -18.88
C THR A 437 14.90 28.30 -19.46
N GLY A 438 14.37 28.05 -20.66
CA GLY A 438 14.50 26.78 -21.35
C GLY A 438 15.95 26.45 -21.69
N VAL A 439 16.47 25.33 -21.18
CA VAL A 439 17.85 24.88 -21.43
C VAL A 439 17.91 24.09 -22.73
N THR A 440 18.65 24.60 -23.71
CA THR A 440 18.93 23.86 -24.95
C THR A 440 20.07 22.85 -24.69
N ILE A 441 19.80 21.56 -24.94
CA ILE A 441 20.75 20.48 -24.61
C ILE A 441 21.22 19.78 -25.89
N LYS A 442 22.53 19.65 -26.05
CA LYS A 442 23.14 18.84 -27.12
C LYS A 442 22.57 17.43 -27.13
N ASN A 443 22.23 16.92 -28.31
CA ASN A 443 21.62 15.60 -28.52
C ASN A 443 20.18 15.44 -27.98
N SER A 444 19.51 16.51 -27.52
CA SER A 444 18.12 16.44 -27.05
C SER A 444 17.18 15.99 -28.16
N PHE A 445 17.39 16.43 -29.39
CA PHE A 445 16.62 15.99 -30.56
C PHE A 445 16.64 14.47 -30.74
N LYS A 446 17.86 13.87 -30.79
CA LYS A 446 18.01 12.41 -30.94
C LYS A 446 17.37 11.64 -29.79
N LYS A 447 17.53 12.09 -28.55
CA LYS A 447 16.90 11.46 -27.39
C LYS A 447 15.38 11.56 -27.42
N GLY A 448 14.83 12.72 -27.79
CA GLY A 448 13.40 12.91 -27.97
C GLY A 448 12.82 12.00 -29.06
N MET A 449 13.47 11.90 -30.21
CA MET A 449 13.04 11.00 -31.29
C MET A 449 13.06 9.53 -30.85
N ILE A 450 14.12 9.08 -30.16
CA ILE A 450 14.18 7.71 -29.62
C ILE A 450 13.03 7.46 -28.66
N ALA A 451 12.77 8.37 -27.71
CA ALA A 451 11.67 8.23 -26.75
C ALA A 451 10.30 8.18 -27.46
N MET A 452 10.07 9.06 -28.42
CA MET A 452 8.82 9.10 -29.21
C MET A 452 8.58 7.78 -29.95
N PHE A 453 9.59 7.29 -30.69
CA PHE A 453 9.46 6.04 -31.42
C PHE A 453 9.33 4.82 -30.48
N SER A 454 10.00 4.84 -29.34
CA SER A 454 9.86 3.77 -28.34
C SER A 454 8.43 3.71 -27.77
N PHE A 455 7.86 4.84 -27.36
CA PHE A 455 6.49 4.89 -26.87
C PHE A 455 5.48 4.52 -27.97
N LEU A 456 5.70 4.99 -29.21
CA LEU A 456 4.85 4.67 -30.34
C LEU A 456 4.90 3.17 -30.67
N ALA A 457 6.08 2.56 -30.69
CA ALA A 457 6.23 1.13 -30.94
C ALA A 457 5.51 0.28 -29.86
N VAL A 458 5.67 0.63 -28.60
CA VAL A 458 4.95 -0.04 -27.49
C VAL A 458 3.44 0.16 -27.62
N SER A 459 2.99 1.36 -27.97
CA SER A 459 1.57 1.64 -28.22
C SER A 459 1.01 0.76 -29.33
N ILE A 460 1.71 0.67 -30.48
CA ILE A 460 1.30 -0.17 -31.61
C ILE A 460 1.18 -1.64 -31.19
N ILE A 461 2.18 -2.16 -30.44
CA ILE A 461 2.15 -3.54 -29.95
C ILE A 461 0.88 -3.78 -29.11
N PHE A 462 0.57 -2.91 -28.16
CA PHE A 462 -0.61 -3.06 -27.31
C PHE A 462 -1.91 -2.89 -28.08
N ILE A 463 -1.99 -1.97 -29.06
CA ILE A 463 -3.18 -1.82 -29.93
C ILE A 463 -3.38 -3.07 -30.79
N VAL A 464 -2.32 -3.64 -31.36
CA VAL A 464 -2.40 -4.89 -32.12
C VAL A 464 -2.87 -6.04 -31.23
N LEU A 465 -2.31 -6.17 -30.03
CA LEU A 465 -2.78 -7.17 -29.06
C LEU A 465 -4.26 -6.94 -28.72
N ALA A 466 -4.68 -5.70 -28.49
CA ALA A 466 -6.08 -5.37 -28.25
C ALA A 466 -6.99 -5.87 -29.38
N ILE A 467 -6.64 -5.55 -30.63
CA ILE A 467 -7.41 -5.98 -31.80
C ILE A 467 -7.47 -7.52 -31.89
N VAL A 468 -6.33 -8.21 -31.69
CA VAL A 468 -6.26 -9.67 -31.76
C VAL A 468 -7.13 -10.31 -30.69
N PHE A 469 -7.06 -9.86 -29.44
CA PHE A 469 -7.85 -10.42 -28.34
C PHE A 469 -9.34 -10.08 -28.50
N MET A 470 -9.69 -8.85 -28.85
CA MET A 470 -11.08 -8.46 -29.09
C MET A 470 -11.72 -9.20 -30.31
N SER A 471 -10.93 -9.56 -31.32
CA SER A 471 -11.42 -10.33 -32.48
C SER A 471 -11.68 -11.80 -32.15
N ARG A 472 -11.00 -12.37 -31.15
CA ARG A 472 -11.15 -13.75 -30.70
C ARG A 472 -12.31 -13.93 -29.71
N GLY A 473 -12.58 -12.91 -28.89
CA GLY A 473 -13.62 -12.91 -27.87
C GLY A 473 -14.91 -12.23 -28.33
N LYS A 474 -16.01 -12.55 -27.65
CA LYS A 474 -17.25 -11.77 -27.74
C LYS A 474 -17.42 -10.97 -26.46
N PHE A 475 -17.97 -9.77 -26.59
CA PHE A 475 -18.37 -9.00 -25.43
C PHE A 475 -19.59 -9.65 -24.79
N GLU A 476 -19.47 -10.07 -23.55
CA GLU A 476 -20.56 -10.64 -22.75
C GLU A 476 -20.93 -9.70 -21.61
N SER A 477 -19.94 -9.28 -20.86
CA SER A 477 -20.04 -8.29 -19.77
C SER A 477 -18.65 -7.75 -19.41
N PHE A 478 -18.57 -6.64 -18.71
CA PHE A 478 -17.28 -6.09 -18.23
C PHE A 478 -16.65 -6.93 -17.09
N ILE A 479 -17.38 -7.86 -16.49
CA ILE A 479 -16.96 -8.69 -15.36
C ILE A 479 -16.45 -10.06 -15.82
N ALA A 480 -16.67 -10.43 -17.08
CA ALA A 480 -16.22 -11.71 -17.58
C ALA A 480 -14.71 -11.72 -17.86
N PHE A 481 -14.02 -12.74 -17.38
CA PHE A 481 -12.61 -12.96 -17.72
C PHE A 481 -12.54 -13.68 -19.07
N ASN A 482 -12.66 -12.94 -20.15
CA ASN A 482 -12.64 -13.44 -21.52
C ASN A 482 -11.63 -12.67 -22.39
N ASP A 483 -11.40 -13.18 -23.60
CA ASP A 483 -10.44 -12.58 -24.54
C ASP A 483 -10.82 -11.15 -24.89
N PHE A 484 -12.10 -10.82 -25.05
CA PHE A 484 -12.54 -9.45 -25.36
C PHE A 484 -12.12 -8.45 -24.27
N ASN A 485 -12.37 -8.79 -23.00
CA ASN A 485 -11.99 -7.92 -21.87
C ASN A 485 -10.47 -7.80 -21.68
N ASN A 486 -9.73 -8.88 -21.96
CA ASN A 486 -8.27 -8.80 -22.04
C ASN A 486 -7.82 -7.83 -23.14
N GLY A 487 -8.51 -7.84 -24.29
CA GLY A 487 -8.29 -6.86 -25.37
C GLY A 487 -8.54 -5.42 -24.93
N LEU A 488 -9.57 -5.16 -24.10
CA LEU A 488 -9.82 -3.83 -23.54
C LEU A 488 -8.68 -3.37 -22.62
N ILE A 489 -8.09 -4.26 -21.81
CA ILE A 489 -6.91 -3.92 -21.00
C ILE A 489 -5.74 -3.48 -21.89
N PHE A 490 -5.45 -4.22 -22.94
CA PHE A 490 -4.40 -3.86 -23.90
C PHE A 490 -4.71 -2.55 -24.62
N LEU A 491 -5.99 -2.26 -24.94
CA LEU A 491 -6.39 -0.98 -25.52
C LEU A 491 -6.08 0.20 -24.59
N VAL A 492 -6.40 0.07 -23.30
CA VAL A 492 -6.07 1.08 -22.27
C VAL A 492 -4.57 1.38 -22.24
N LEU A 493 -3.74 0.32 -22.23
CA LEU A 493 -2.29 0.46 -22.26
C LEU A 493 -1.82 1.10 -23.57
N GLY A 494 -2.33 0.67 -24.71
CA GLY A 494 -1.99 1.23 -26.02
C GLY A 494 -2.27 2.72 -26.12
N VAL A 495 -3.46 3.16 -25.71
CA VAL A 495 -3.84 4.59 -25.67
C VAL A 495 -2.94 5.37 -24.70
N SER A 496 -2.63 4.81 -23.54
CA SER A 496 -1.74 5.44 -22.56
C SER A 496 -0.34 5.67 -23.11
N PHE A 497 0.27 4.67 -23.76
CA PHE A 497 1.57 4.81 -24.40
C PHE A 497 1.53 5.75 -25.62
N LEU A 498 0.44 5.82 -26.35
CA LEU A 498 0.25 6.80 -27.42
C LEU A 498 0.28 8.24 -26.87
N LEU A 499 -0.41 8.51 -25.78
CA LEU A 499 -0.37 9.81 -25.11
C LEU A 499 1.05 10.16 -24.60
N MET A 500 1.79 9.17 -24.09
CA MET A 500 3.17 9.37 -23.64
C MET A 500 4.14 9.81 -24.77
N THR A 501 3.82 9.59 -26.03
CA THR A 501 4.65 10.11 -27.15
C THR A 501 4.77 11.62 -27.09
N CYS A 502 3.77 12.33 -26.56
CA CYS A 502 3.78 13.79 -26.40
C CYS A 502 4.85 14.28 -25.41
N LEU A 503 5.32 13.42 -24.47
CA LEU A 503 6.41 13.75 -23.55
C LEU A 503 7.76 13.96 -24.27
N ALA A 504 7.88 13.47 -25.48
CA ALA A 504 9.07 13.69 -26.30
C ALA A 504 9.11 15.09 -26.95
N CYS A 505 7.97 15.76 -27.13
CA CYS A 505 7.87 17.04 -27.83
C CYS A 505 8.81 18.14 -27.30
N PRO A 506 8.91 18.38 -25.98
CA PRO A 506 9.86 19.34 -25.42
C PRO A 506 11.30 19.06 -25.79
N TYR A 507 11.71 17.80 -25.76
CA TYR A 507 13.08 17.39 -26.10
C TYR A 507 13.40 17.57 -27.58
N ILE A 508 12.43 17.23 -28.44
CA ILE A 508 12.56 17.39 -29.89
C ILE A 508 12.67 18.87 -30.24
N TYR A 509 11.80 19.70 -29.71
CA TYR A 509 11.80 21.15 -29.95
C TYR A 509 13.12 21.79 -29.50
N ARG A 510 13.54 21.58 -28.26
CA ARG A 510 14.79 22.15 -27.72
C ARG A 510 16.03 21.68 -28.49
N GLY A 511 16.05 20.43 -28.91
CA GLY A 511 17.12 19.90 -29.71
C GLY A 511 17.14 20.48 -31.13
N PHE A 512 15.99 20.74 -31.73
CA PHE A 512 15.86 21.40 -33.03
C PHE A 512 16.39 22.84 -32.97
N VAL A 513 15.97 23.62 -31.97
CA VAL A 513 16.44 25.00 -31.75
C VAL A 513 17.97 25.03 -31.51
N TYR A 514 18.50 24.10 -30.72
CA TYR A 514 19.94 23.96 -30.52
C TYR A 514 20.68 23.74 -31.82
N ASN A 515 20.23 22.81 -32.66
CA ASN A 515 20.87 22.47 -33.94
C ASN A 515 20.79 23.65 -34.93
N GLN A 516 19.69 24.39 -34.97
CA GLN A 516 19.58 25.59 -35.83
C GLN A 516 20.56 26.70 -35.39
N LYS A 517 20.74 26.94 -34.11
CA LYS A 517 21.65 27.95 -33.61
C LYS A 517 23.10 27.62 -33.98
N HIS A 518 23.51 26.38 -33.79
CA HIS A 518 24.90 25.96 -34.12
C HIS A 518 25.17 25.89 -35.62
N ARG A 519 24.19 25.63 -36.48
CA ARG A 519 24.34 25.77 -37.93
C ARG A 519 24.66 27.21 -38.32
N LYS A 520 23.88 28.16 -37.81
CA LYS A 520 24.12 29.59 -38.08
C LYS A 520 25.49 30.09 -37.60
N GLU A 521 26.01 29.53 -36.48
CA GLU A 521 27.34 29.84 -35.95
C GLU A 521 28.45 29.19 -36.77
N GLN A 522 28.22 28.13 -37.54
CA GLN A 522 29.18 27.47 -38.45
C GLN A 522 29.17 28.11 -39.85
N ASP A 523 28.04 28.70 -40.24
CA ASP A 523 27.87 29.36 -41.55
C ASP A 523 28.26 30.86 -41.48
N ALA A 524 28.53 31.44 -40.29
CA ALA A 524 29.01 32.79 -40.04
C ALA A 524 30.51 32.80 -39.76
#